data_632effa893a960e2be679cbfe78c1e49
#
_entry.id   632effa893a960e2be679cbfe78c1e49
#
_cell.length_a   1.000
_cell.length_b   1.000
_cell.length_c   1.000
_cell.angle_alpha   90.00
_cell.angle_beta   90.00
_cell.angle_gamma   90.00
#
_symmetry.space_group_name_H-M   'P 1'
#
loop_
_entity.id
_entity.type
_entity.pdbx_description
1 polymer ?
#
loop_
_entity_poly.entity_id
_entity_poly.type
_entity_poly.pdbx_seq_one_letter_code
_entity_poly.pdbx_strand_id
1 'polypeptide(L)'
;MRNRKHDGNKSSVVNFGVQGWVTILYCLLMFWLYAGMVNSGSNVTAPAIAEKFGILPGTVLNMNTVAGVVGVIFFIVVGQINRVIGARITSGVCLIVAGLAYLGVGNAVNLAMYTVCMCIVVGGVMSAGYISGGDLVTQWFPKKKGIVMGYTTMGHNLASVAFVPLITLLVGRLGIGNGVIPISVCAIVLGILGLLLVRNTPQERGLNPDNVSDEVYRTEYFHGHEDPTGGWTTGRLLRCKETWLVAVTTGMFQICSLGVVSQMVLRNMELGFSREQATFILSLVALIGLVGSFFVGYMDERLGTKKSMLFFGIWYALSLLANATENTVLVYVSIFMIGMSIGGSANFTTSLTTSVFGRQGFSKVNSVVFPIQG
;
A
#
# COMPACT_ATOMS: atom_id res chain seq x y z
N MET A 1 38.21 35.86 -3.57
CA MET A 1 38.36 34.84 -2.54
C MET A 1 37.46 35.16 -1.37
N ARG A 2 36.34 34.45 -1.24
CA ARG A 2 35.48 34.55 -0.05
C ARG A 2 34.90 33.14 0.20
N ASN A 3 35.53 32.45 1.15
CA ASN A 3 35.17 31.14 1.66
C ASN A 3 33.71 31.15 2.13
N ARG A 4 32.81 30.47 1.43
CA ARG A 4 31.58 30.00 2.01
C ARG A 4 31.88 28.67 2.72
N LYS A 5 31.98 28.71 4.01
CA LYS A 5 31.93 27.55 4.88
C LYS A 5 30.59 26.86 4.64
N HIS A 6 30.64 25.62 4.17
CA HIS A 6 29.54 24.68 4.27
C HIS A 6 29.34 24.41 5.78
N ASP A 7 28.36 25.05 6.36
CA ASP A 7 27.87 24.66 7.67
C ASP A 7 27.22 23.30 7.55
N GLY A 8 27.84 22.37 8.28
CA GLY A 8 27.50 20.96 8.27
C GLY A 8 26.03 20.70 8.64
N ASN A 9 25.45 19.89 7.82
CA ASN A 9 24.20 19.21 7.97
C ASN A 9 24.00 18.64 9.39
N LYS A 10 23.40 19.42 10.28
CA LYS A 10 22.72 18.85 11.44
C LYS A 10 21.55 18.03 10.90
N SER A 11 21.58 16.73 11.10
CA SER A 11 20.45 15.84 10.92
C SER A 11 19.24 16.43 11.67
N SER A 12 18.44 17.24 10.96
CA SER A 12 17.19 17.72 11.51
C SER A 12 16.32 16.49 11.75
N VAL A 13 16.02 16.20 12.99
CA VAL A 13 14.98 15.25 13.36
C VAL A 13 13.77 15.58 12.49
N VAL A 14 13.33 14.61 11.69
CA VAL A 14 12.22 14.80 10.76
C VAL A 14 10.96 15.06 11.58
N ASN A 15 10.58 16.34 11.67
CA ASN A 15 9.38 16.76 12.41
C ASN A 15 8.25 17.02 11.41
N PHE A 16 7.31 16.09 11.33
CA PHE A 16 6.11 16.23 10.49
C PHE A 16 4.99 17.04 11.13
N GLY A 17 5.14 17.46 12.40
CA GLY A 17 4.08 18.06 13.19
C GLY A 17 2.95 17.07 13.51
N VAL A 18 2.05 17.46 14.41
CA VAL A 18 0.93 16.59 14.85
C VAL A 18 0.02 16.20 13.68
N GLN A 19 -0.33 17.16 12.83
CA GLN A 19 -1.23 16.92 11.70
C GLN A 19 -0.60 16.04 10.61
N GLY A 20 0.71 16.19 10.38
CA GLY A 20 1.44 15.30 9.48
C GLY A 20 1.44 13.86 9.99
N TRP A 21 1.70 13.63 11.28
CA TRP A 21 1.64 12.30 11.88
C TRP A 21 0.23 11.69 11.86
N VAL A 22 -0.83 12.50 12.06
CA VAL A 22 -2.22 12.04 11.90
C VAL A 22 -2.47 11.55 10.47
N THR A 23 -1.99 12.30 9.47
CA THR A 23 -2.13 11.91 8.06
C THR A 23 -1.35 10.63 7.75
N ILE A 24 -0.11 10.51 8.26
CA ILE A 24 0.72 9.30 8.10
C ILE A 24 0.04 8.08 8.71
N LEU A 25 -0.44 8.20 9.95
CA LEU A 25 -1.12 7.11 10.65
C LEU A 25 -2.42 6.70 9.93
N TYR A 26 -3.18 7.67 9.45
CA TYR A 26 -4.39 7.40 8.66
C TYR A 26 -4.06 6.60 7.39
N CYS A 27 -3.03 7.00 6.64
CA CYS A 27 -2.59 6.29 5.44
C CYS A 27 -2.05 4.88 5.78
N LEU A 28 -1.30 4.72 6.88
CA LEU A 28 -0.84 3.41 7.35
C LEU A 28 -2.01 2.47 7.64
N LEU A 29 -3.04 2.96 8.34
CA LEU A 29 -4.23 2.16 8.68
C LEU A 29 -5.07 1.84 7.44
N MET A 30 -5.12 2.70 6.41
CA MET A 30 -5.74 2.38 5.12
C MET A 30 -5.02 1.21 4.45
N PHE A 31 -3.68 1.19 4.41
CA PHE A 31 -2.92 0.08 3.86
C PHE A 31 -3.04 -1.19 4.72
N TRP A 32 -3.14 -1.06 6.04
CA TRP A 32 -3.39 -2.18 6.94
C TRP A 32 -4.76 -2.84 6.67
N LEU A 33 -5.82 -2.05 6.51
CA LEU A 33 -7.14 -2.56 6.15
C LEU A 33 -7.14 -3.18 4.75
N TYR A 34 -6.52 -2.54 3.76
CA TYR A 34 -6.41 -3.11 2.41
C TYR A 34 -5.73 -4.49 2.43
N ALA A 35 -4.52 -4.56 2.97
CA ALA A 35 -3.80 -5.83 3.02
C ALA A 35 -4.50 -6.87 3.91
N GLY A 36 -5.13 -6.42 5.01
CA GLY A 36 -5.87 -7.27 5.93
C GLY A 36 -7.15 -7.84 5.31
N MET A 37 -8.00 -7.01 4.75
CA MET A 37 -9.31 -7.45 4.24
C MET A 37 -9.20 -8.20 2.90
N VAL A 38 -8.24 -7.84 2.04
CA VAL A 38 -8.14 -8.36 0.67
C VAL A 38 -7.06 -9.43 0.51
N ASN A 39 -5.85 -9.18 1.02
CA ASN A 39 -4.72 -10.08 0.80
C ASN A 39 -4.56 -11.10 1.94
N SER A 40 -3.92 -10.70 3.03
CA SER A 40 -3.53 -11.61 4.11
C SER A 40 -4.73 -12.23 4.83
N GLY A 41 -5.81 -11.47 5.07
CA GLY A 41 -6.99 -11.95 5.77
C GLY A 41 -7.85 -12.90 4.92
N SER A 42 -7.74 -12.86 3.61
CA SER A 42 -8.45 -13.81 2.72
C SER A 42 -8.01 -15.25 2.96
N ASN A 43 -6.79 -15.48 3.45
CA ASN A 43 -6.32 -16.81 3.85
C ASN A 43 -7.11 -17.43 5.02
N VAL A 44 -7.81 -16.58 5.79
CA VAL A 44 -8.69 -17.00 6.90
C VAL A 44 -10.15 -16.99 6.48
N THR A 45 -10.58 -15.91 5.82
CA THR A 45 -11.99 -15.71 5.49
C THR A 45 -12.46 -16.59 4.33
N ALA A 46 -11.61 -16.85 3.33
CA ALA A 46 -12.01 -17.68 2.19
C ALA A 46 -12.29 -19.15 2.58
N PRO A 47 -11.45 -19.84 3.39
CA PRO A 47 -11.81 -21.16 3.91
C PRO A 47 -13.09 -21.14 4.77
N ALA A 48 -13.27 -20.16 5.63
CA ALA A 48 -14.47 -20.05 6.47
C ALA A 48 -15.76 -19.81 5.66
N ILE A 49 -15.70 -19.05 4.58
CA ILE A 49 -16.80 -18.89 3.64
C ILE A 49 -17.05 -20.17 2.84
N ALA A 50 -15.98 -20.86 2.42
CA ALA A 50 -16.09 -22.15 1.73
C ALA A 50 -16.79 -23.22 2.59
N GLU A 51 -16.43 -23.29 3.86
CA GLU A 51 -17.07 -24.16 4.85
C GLU A 51 -18.55 -23.79 5.03
N LYS A 52 -18.88 -22.50 5.18
CA LYS A 52 -20.25 -21.98 5.30
C LYS A 52 -21.14 -22.40 4.12
N PHE A 53 -20.59 -22.41 2.91
CA PHE A 53 -21.35 -22.77 1.69
C PHE A 53 -21.22 -24.25 1.27
N GLY A 54 -20.38 -25.04 1.96
CA GLY A 54 -20.13 -26.43 1.57
C GLY A 54 -19.41 -26.58 0.23
N ILE A 55 -18.53 -25.64 -0.13
CA ILE A 55 -17.78 -25.59 -1.40
C ILE A 55 -16.28 -25.64 -1.17
N LEU A 56 -15.52 -25.86 -2.26
CA LEU A 56 -14.05 -25.85 -2.15
C LEU A 56 -13.50 -24.43 -1.93
N PRO A 57 -12.49 -24.24 -1.08
CA PRO A 57 -11.84 -22.94 -0.86
C PRO A 57 -11.34 -22.30 -2.15
N GLY A 58 -10.85 -23.08 -3.12
CA GLY A 58 -10.44 -22.60 -4.45
C GLY A 58 -11.55 -21.88 -5.21
N THR A 59 -12.81 -22.28 -5.04
CA THR A 59 -13.96 -21.59 -5.67
C THR A 59 -14.10 -20.17 -5.11
N VAL A 60 -13.97 -19.99 -3.81
CA VAL A 60 -14.00 -18.66 -3.15
C VAL A 60 -12.82 -17.81 -3.60
N LEU A 61 -11.62 -18.38 -3.67
CA LEU A 61 -10.42 -17.68 -4.15
C LEU A 61 -10.57 -17.23 -5.62
N ASN A 62 -11.21 -18.04 -6.48
CA ASN A 62 -11.52 -17.62 -7.84
C ASN A 62 -12.46 -16.40 -7.87
N MET A 63 -13.43 -16.32 -6.96
CA MET A 63 -14.29 -15.13 -6.83
C MET A 63 -13.52 -13.91 -6.32
N ASN A 64 -12.52 -14.10 -5.47
CA ASN A 64 -11.60 -13.02 -5.06
C ASN A 64 -10.78 -12.49 -6.24
N THR A 65 -10.39 -13.36 -7.18
CA THR A 65 -9.74 -12.94 -8.44
C THR A 65 -10.70 -12.09 -9.29
N VAL A 66 -11.97 -12.50 -9.43
CA VAL A 66 -12.99 -11.67 -10.09
C VAL A 66 -13.16 -10.32 -9.41
N ALA A 67 -13.20 -10.32 -8.06
CA ALA A 67 -13.27 -9.07 -7.29
C ALA A 67 -12.01 -8.18 -7.52
N GLY A 68 -10.85 -8.77 -7.69
CA GLY A 68 -9.62 -8.05 -8.04
C GLY A 68 -9.73 -7.35 -9.40
N VAL A 69 -10.20 -8.05 -10.43
CA VAL A 69 -10.42 -7.47 -11.77
C VAL A 69 -11.46 -6.34 -11.74
N VAL A 70 -12.57 -6.53 -11.05
CA VAL A 70 -13.59 -5.47 -10.86
C VAL A 70 -13.00 -4.31 -10.04
N GLY A 71 -12.16 -4.59 -9.05
CA GLY A 71 -11.43 -3.59 -8.27
C GLY A 71 -10.59 -2.64 -9.13
N VAL A 72 -10.00 -3.12 -10.22
CA VAL A 72 -9.29 -2.28 -11.20
C VAL A 72 -10.22 -1.26 -11.86
N ILE A 73 -11.46 -1.65 -12.19
CA ILE A 73 -12.46 -0.73 -12.75
C ILE A 73 -12.83 0.33 -11.71
N PHE A 74 -13.09 -0.09 -10.48
CA PHE A 74 -13.32 0.84 -9.36
C PHE A 74 -12.18 1.83 -9.21
N PHE A 75 -10.94 1.36 -9.32
CA PHE A 75 -9.75 2.19 -9.19
C PHE A 75 -9.74 3.33 -10.22
N ILE A 76 -10.07 3.04 -11.48
CA ILE A 76 -10.18 4.04 -12.54
C ILE A 76 -11.27 5.07 -12.22
N VAL A 77 -12.46 4.61 -11.83
CA VAL A 77 -13.60 5.49 -11.52
C VAL A 77 -13.31 6.34 -10.29
N VAL A 78 -12.83 5.73 -9.21
CA VAL A 78 -12.51 6.44 -7.97
C VAL A 78 -11.36 7.44 -8.17
N GLY A 79 -10.41 7.15 -9.06
CA GLY A 79 -9.36 8.11 -9.42
C GLY A 79 -9.90 9.41 -10.05
N GLN A 80 -10.99 9.32 -10.86
CA GLN A 80 -11.67 10.51 -11.38
C GLN A 80 -12.41 11.26 -10.26
N ILE A 81 -13.12 10.53 -9.40
CA ILE A 81 -13.85 11.08 -8.26
C ILE A 81 -12.89 11.78 -7.30
N ASN A 82 -11.77 11.15 -6.95
CA ASN A 82 -10.75 11.71 -6.04
C ASN A 82 -10.23 13.06 -6.53
N ARG A 83 -10.12 13.23 -7.84
CA ARG A 83 -9.69 14.48 -8.46
C ARG A 83 -10.69 15.61 -8.25
N VAL A 84 -12.00 15.29 -8.23
CA VAL A 84 -13.09 16.31 -8.14
C VAL A 84 -13.38 16.66 -6.69
N ILE A 85 -13.51 15.66 -5.81
CA ILE A 85 -13.95 15.86 -4.42
C ILE A 85 -12.81 15.80 -3.41
N GLY A 86 -11.60 15.43 -3.85
CA GLY A 86 -10.39 15.36 -3.03
C GLY A 86 -10.23 14.07 -2.24
N ALA A 87 -8.98 13.82 -1.82
CA ALA A 87 -8.57 12.57 -1.17
C ALA A 87 -9.25 12.30 0.18
N ARG A 88 -9.52 13.36 0.95
CA ARG A 88 -10.20 13.27 2.25
C ARG A 88 -11.58 12.63 2.12
N ILE A 89 -12.43 13.17 1.25
CA ILE A 89 -13.81 12.70 1.10
C ILE A 89 -13.81 11.33 0.43
N THR A 90 -13.00 11.16 -0.62
CA THR A 90 -12.90 9.90 -1.36
C THR A 90 -12.47 8.75 -0.46
N SER A 91 -11.39 8.90 0.31
CA SER A 91 -10.92 7.83 1.21
C SER A 91 -11.93 7.52 2.30
N GLY A 92 -12.52 8.55 2.92
CA GLY A 92 -13.51 8.38 3.97
C GLY A 92 -14.73 7.59 3.49
N VAL A 93 -15.30 7.98 2.35
CA VAL A 93 -16.46 7.30 1.75
C VAL A 93 -16.09 5.87 1.32
N CYS A 94 -14.96 5.69 0.66
CA CYS A 94 -14.49 4.37 0.25
C CYS A 94 -14.33 3.40 1.44
N LEU A 95 -13.78 3.86 2.56
CA LEU A 95 -13.63 3.03 3.77
C LEU A 95 -14.98 2.71 4.42
N ILE A 96 -15.91 3.66 4.49
CA ILE A 96 -17.24 3.42 5.04
C ILE A 96 -17.98 2.40 4.18
N VAL A 97 -18.00 2.59 2.86
CA VAL A 97 -18.67 1.68 1.93
C VAL A 97 -18.02 0.29 1.96
N ALA A 98 -16.69 0.21 1.99
CA ALA A 98 -15.99 -1.06 2.11
C ALA A 98 -16.26 -1.76 3.45
N GLY A 99 -16.32 -1.03 4.55
CA GLY A 99 -16.67 -1.56 5.87
C GLY A 99 -18.10 -2.14 5.88
N LEU A 100 -19.07 -1.44 5.32
CA LEU A 100 -20.45 -1.95 5.17
C LEU A 100 -20.49 -3.19 4.27
N ALA A 101 -19.78 -3.18 3.14
CA ALA A 101 -19.70 -4.34 2.25
C ALA A 101 -19.02 -5.54 2.93
N TYR A 102 -18.04 -5.32 3.82
CA TYR A 102 -17.38 -6.41 4.54
C TYR A 102 -18.30 -7.10 5.54
N LEU A 103 -19.28 -6.40 6.12
CA LEU A 103 -20.38 -7.04 6.85
C LEU A 103 -21.15 -8.00 5.92
N GLY A 104 -21.39 -7.59 4.68
CA GLY A 104 -22.03 -8.42 3.68
C GLY A 104 -21.20 -9.65 3.30
N VAL A 105 -19.86 -9.56 3.28
CA VAL A 105 -18.96 -10.69 3.04
C VAL A 105 -19.17 -11.80 4.07
N GLY A 106 -19.15 -11.47 5.36
CA GLY A 106 -19.35 -12.46 6.43
C GLY A 106 -20.75 -13.03 6.50
N ASN A 107 -21.76 -12.22 6.16
CA ASN A 107 -23.18 -12.57 6.23
C ASN A 107 -23.78 -12.98 4.88
N ALA A 108 -22.95 -13.19 3.85
CA ALA A 108 -23.43 -13.62 2.54
C ALA A 108 -24.24 -14.92 2.64
N VAL A 109 -25.36 -14.96 1.94
CA VAL A 109 -26.26 -16.12 1.89
C VAL A 109 -25.95 -17.02 0.70
N ASN A 110 -25.22 -16.52 -0.28
CA ASN A 110 -24.76 -17.26 -1.45
C ASN A 110 -23.47 -16.67 -2.01
N LEU A 111 -22.85 -17.41 -2.94
CA LEU A 111 -21.56 -17.02 -3.53
C LEU A 111 -21.66 -15.73 -4.37
N ALA A 112 -22.81 -15.47 -4.99
CA ALA A 112 -23.01 -14.24 -5.78
C ALA A 112 -22.99 -12.98 -4.87
N MET A 113 -23.71 -13.01 -3.75
CA MET A 113 -23.69 -11.93 -2.74
C MET A 113 -22.29 -11.72 -2.19
N TYR A 114 -21.58 -12.81 -1.85
CA TYR A 114 -20.17 -12.76 -1.43
C TYR A 114 -19.32 -12.02 -2.46
N THR A 115 -19.42 -12.43 -3.73
CA THR A 115 -18.61 -11.85 -4.82
C THR A 115 -18.88 -10.36 -5.01
N VAL A 116 -20.16 -9.95 -5.02
CA VAL A 116 -20.53 -8.53 -5.14
C VAL A 116 -19.96 -7.72 -3.97
N CYS A 117 -20.13 -8.22 -2.74
CA CYS A 117 -19.57 -7.55 -1.55
C CYS A 117 -18.04 -7.47 -1.62
N MET A 118 -17.35 -8.54 -2.03
CA MET A 118 -15.90 -8.53 -2.19
C MET A 118 -15.45 -7.54 -3.28
N CYS A 119 -16.17 -7.42 -4.40
CA CYS A 119 -15.87 -6.41 -5.43
C CYS A 119 -15.87 -4.98 -4.83
N ILE A 120 -16.87 -4.68 -4.00
CA ILE A 120 -16.98 -3.37 -3.34
C ILE A 120 -15.85 -3.18 -2.31
N VAL A 121 -15.56 -4.21 -1.51
CA VAL A 121 -14.46 -4.18 -0.54
C VAL A 121 -13.14 -3.92 -1.24
N VAL A 122 -12.78 -4.75 -2.22
CA VAL A 122 -11.51 -4.62 -2.96
C VAL A 122 -11.40 -3.24 -3.60
N GLY A 123 -12.42 -2.83 -4.37
CA GLY A 123 -12.43 -1.52 -5.03
C GLY A 123 -12.32 -0.35 -4.05
N GLY A 124 -13.01 -0.41 -2.91
CA GLY A 124 -13.03 0.63 -1.90
C GLY A 124 -11.70 0.78 -1.17
N VAL A 125 -11.21 -0.30 -0.50
CA VAL A 125 -9.99 -0.21 0.32
C VAL A 125 -8.73 -0.01 -0.52
N MET A 126 -8.67 -0.60 -1.71
CA MET A 126 -7.56 -0.44 -2.65
C MET A 126 -7.47 1.01 -3.15
N SER A 127 -8.61 1.60 -3.53
CA SER A 127 -8.66 3.00 -3.97
C SER A 127 -8.36 3.97 -2.84
N ALA A 128 -8.86 3.71 -1.63
CA ALA A 128 -8.55 4.52 -0.45
C ALA A 128 -7.03 4.54 -0.19
N GLY A 129 -6.36 3.38 -0.18
CA GLY A 129 -4.93 3.27 0.09
C GLY A 129 -4.07 3.89 -1.00
N TYR A 130 -4.20 3.41 -2.25
CA TYR A 130 -3.28 3.78 -3.33
C TYR A 130 -3.61 5.11 -4.01
N ILE A 131 -4.90 5.45 -4.21
CA ILE A 131 -5.25 6.72 -4.85
C ILE A 131 -5.25 7.83 -3.81
N SER A 132 -6.16 7.75 -2.85
CA SER A 132 -6.34 8.84 -1.90
C SER A 132 -5.17 8.93 -0.92
N GLY A 133 -4.65 7.81 -0.42
CA GLY A 133 -3.47 7.78 0.45
C GLY A 133 -2.21 8.27 -0.26
N GLY A 134 -1.98 7.84 -1.51
CA GLY A 134 -0.88 8.34 -2.34
C GLY A 134 -1.00 9.84 -2.62
N ASP A 135 -2.19 10.33 -2.90
CA ASP A 135 -2.46 11.77 -3.11
C ASP A 135 -2.18 12.57 -1.83
N LEU A 136 -2.70 12.12 -0.67
CA LEU A 136 -2.41 12.75 0.62
C LEU A 136 -0.91 12.84 0.89
N VAL A 137 -0.17 11.74 0.70
CA VAL A 137 1.29 11.73 0.90
C VAL A 137 1.99 12.70 -0.03
N THR A 138 1.60 12.77 -1.29
CA THR A 138 2.24 13.67 -2.27
C THR A 138 1.92 15.14 -2.03
N GLN A 139 0.74 15.48 -1.51
CA GLN A 139 0.34 16.83 -1.19
C GLN A 139 0.95 17.32 0.14
N TRP A 140 0.95 16.46 1.15
CA TRP A 140 1.46 16.81 2.48
C TRP A 140 2.99 16.76 2.57
N PHE A 141 3.63 15.83 1.83
CA PHE A 141 5.06 15.54 1.98
C PHE A 141 5.81 15.48 0.64
N PRO A 142 5.78 16.56 -0.17
CA PRO A 142 6.31 16.53 -1.54
C PRO A 142 7.81 16.23 -1.63
N LYS A 143 8.62 16.71 -0.68
CA LYS A 143 10.07 16.42 -0.63
C LYS A 143 10.41 15.19 0.20
N LYS A 144 9.60 14.83 1.21
CA LYS A 144 9.81 13.68 2.11
C LYS A 144 8.93 12.49 1.77
N LYS A 145 8.36 12.43 0.55
CA LYS A 145 7.43 11.38 0.11
C LYS A 145 7.99 9.96 0.29
N GLY A 146 9.28 9.74 0.02
CA GLY A 146 9.91 8.44 0.12
C GLY A 146 9.84 7.86 1.53
N ILE A 147 10.30 8.61 2.52
CA ILE A 147 10.28 8.17 3.93
C ILE A 147 8.85 8.03 4.45
N VAL A 148 7.95 8.94 4.06
CA VAL A 148 6.53 8.88 4.45
C VAL A 148 5.83 7.68 3.82
N MET A 149 6.11 7.36 2.54
CA MET A 149 5.62 6.12 1.93
C MET A 149 6.16 4.89 2.67
N GLY A 150 7.42 4.92 3.14
CA GLY A 150 7.97 3.88 4.00
C GLY A 150 7.11 3.65 5.24
N TYR A 151 6.75 4.72 5.97
CA TYR A 151 5.86 4.61 7.14
C TYR A 151 4.47 4.09 6.78
N THR A 152 3.86 4.63 5.74
CA THR A 152 2.47 4.27 5.40
C THR A 152 2.34 2.83 4.89
N THR A 153 3.28 2.37 4.06
CA THR A 153 3.26 1.02 3.50
C THR A 153 3.67 -0.07 4.49
N MET A 154 4.24 0.29 5.67
CA MET A 154 4.37 -0.66 6.78
C MET A 154 3.03 -1.30 7.16
N GLY A 155 1.90 -0.61 6.88
CA GLY A 155 0.57 -1.16 7.07
C GLY A 155 0.34 -2.50 6.37
N HIS A 156 0.93 -2.73 5.19
CA HIS A 156 0.84 -4.02 4.49
C HIS A 156 1.43 -5.17 5.31
N ASN A 157 2.63 -4.97 5.86
CA ASN A 157 3.31 -6.01 6.63
C ASN A 157 2.66 -6.18 8.01
N LEU A 158 2.21 -5.06 8.61
CA LEU A 158 1.47 -5.07 9.87
C LEU A 158 0.16 -5.88 9.75
N ALA A 159 -0.44 -5.95 8.57
CA ALA A 159 -1.61 -6.79 8.34
C ALA A 159 -1.30 -8.28 8.54
N SER A 160 -0.19 -8.79 8.03
CA SER A 160 0.20 -10.18 8.25
C SER A 160 0.51 -10.48 9.72
N VAL A 161 1.08 -9.52 10.44
CA VAL A 161 1.50 -9.69 11.84
C VAL A 161 0.35 -9.52 12.83
N ALA A 162 -0.56 -8.57 12.59
CA ALA A 162 -1.59 -8.21 13.55
C ALA A 162 -3.02 -8.51 13.08
N PHE A 163 -3.35 -8.24 11.80
CA PHE A 163 -4.71 -8.45 11.30
C PHE A 163 -5.02 -9.94 11.18
N VAL A 164 -4.09 -10.76 10.64
CA VAL A 164 -4.34 -12.21 10.44
C VAL A 164 -4.60 -12.92 11.77
N PRO A 165 -3.78 -12.79 12.82
CA PRO A 165 -4.11 -13.36 14.12
C PRO A 165 -5.42 -12.84 14.70
N LEU A 166 -5.70 -11.53 14.53
CA LEU A 166 -6.94 -10.92 15.02
C LEU A 166 -8.17 -11.54 14.34
N ILE A 167 -8.21 -11.58 13.00
CA ILE A 167 -9.36 -12.14 12.27
C ILE A 167 -9.49 -13.64 12.49
N THR A 168 -8.38 -14.39 12.65
CA THR A 168 -8.40 -15.81 13.01
C THR A 168 -9.07 -16.04 14.35
N LEU A 169 -8.72 -15.23 15.35
CA LEU A 169 -9.33 -15.30 16.68
C LEU A 169 -10.82 -14.94 16.64
N LEU A 170 -11.18 -13.87 15.91
CA LEU A 170 -12.55 -13.41 15.79
C LEU A 170 -13.44 -14.43 15.06
N VAL A 171 -12.98 -14.93 13.91
CA VAL A 171 -13.72 -15.95 13.14
C VAL A 171 -13.79 -17.27 13.89
N GLY A 172 -12.70 -17.69 14.55
CA GLY A 172 -12.67 -18.94 15.33
C GLY A 172 -13.62 -18.92 16.55
N ARG A 173 -13.82 -17.76 17.19
CA ARG A 173 -14.69 -17.64 18.37
C ARG A 173 -16.14 -17.28 18.03
N LEU A 174 -16.36 -16.45 17.02
CA LEU A 174 -17.67 -15.83 16.72
C LEU A 174 -18.30 -16.35 15.42
N GLY A 175 -17.57 -17.19 14.69
CA GLY A 175 -17.94 -17.57 13.34
C GLY A 175 -17.69 -16.44 12.33
N ILE A 176 -17.77 -16.76 11.02
CA ILE A 176 -17.44 -15.79 9.97
C ILE A 176 -18.41 -14.59 9.95
N GLY A 177 -19.71 -14.80 10.19
CA GLY A 177 -20.73 -13.75 10.19
C GLY A 177 -20.45 -12.63 11.21
N ASN A 178 -20.23 -13.02 12.46
CA ASN A 178 -19.97 -12.08 13.56
C ASN A 178 -18.49 -11.69 13.64
N GLY A 179 -17.57 -12.56 13.23
CA GLY A 179 -16.14 -12.35 13.29
C GLY A 179 -15.64 -11.18 12.43
N VAL A 180 -16.35 -10.86 11.33
CA VAL A 180 -16.00 -9.71 10.47
C VAL A 180 -16.51 -8.36 11.02
N ILE A 181 -17.46 -8.36 11.98
CA ILE A 181 -18.08 -7.13 12.50
C ILE A 181 -17.05 -6.16 13.08
N PRO A 182 -16.13 -6.56 13.97
CA PRO A 182 -15.15 -5.63 14.54
C PRO A 182 -14.26 -4.97 13.47
N ILE A 183 -13.88 -5.71 12.44
CA ILE A 183 -13.07 -5.18 11.33
C ILE A 183 -13.88 -4.19 10.49
N SER A 184 -15.14 -4.53 10.20
CA SER A 184 -16.06 -3.64 9.48
C SER A 184 -16.27 -2.31 10.23
N VAL A 185 -16.50 -2.40 11.54
CA VAL A 185 -16.62 -1.21 12.40
C VAL A 185 -15.33 -0.39 12.40
N CYS A 186 -14.17 -1.05 12.49
CA CYS A 186 -12.87 -0.38 12.41
C CYS A 186 -12.73 0.40 11.08
N ALA A 187 -13.09 -0.19 9.94
CA ALA A 187 -13.04 0.47 8.63
C ALA A 187 -13.98 1.68 8.57
N ILE A 188 -15.22 1.54 9.07
CA ILE A 188 -16.21 2.63 9.09
C ILE A 188 -15.73 3.76 10.00
N VAL A 189 -15.26 3.45 11.21
CA VAL A 189 -14.73 4.43 12.16
C VAL A 189 -13.52 5.15 11.57
N LEU A 190 -12.61 4.43 10.95
CA LEU A 190 -11.45 5.04 10.28
C LEU A 190 -11.89 5.97 9.14
N GLY A 191 -12.89 5.59 8.36
CA GLY A 191 -13.48 6.44 7.32
C GLY A 191 -14.05 7.74 7.89
N ILE A 192 -14.82 7.66 9.00
CA ILE A 192 -15.37 8.83 9.69
C ILE A 192 -14.26 9.70 10.27
N LEU A 193 -13.26 9.11 10.93
CA LEU A 193 -12.11 9.85 11.46
C LEU A 193 -11.33 10.54 10.33
N GLY A 194 -11.17 9.91 9.18
CA GLY A 194 -10.58 10.52 7.98
C GLY A 194 -11.33 11.78 7.55
N LEU A 195 -12.66 11.72 7.48
CA LEU A 195 -13.52 12.87 7.15
C LEU A 195 -13.40 14.02 8.17
N LEU A 196 -13.17 13.72 9.43
CA LEU A 196 -13.09 14.72 10.50
C LEU A 196 -11.68 15.30 10.65
N LEU A 197 -10.66 14.46 10.69
CA LEU A 197 -9.31 14.82 11.11
C LEU A 197 -8.36 15.13 9.96
N VAL A 198 -8.50 14.47 8.81
CA VAL A 198 -7.61 14.65 7.66
C VAL A 198 -8.04 15.85 6.81
N ARG A 199 -7.10 16.46 6.10
CA ARG A 199 -7.33 17.52 5.11
C ARG A 199 -6.61 17.13 3.81
N ASN A 200 -7.12 17.61 2.66
CA ASN A 200 -6.51 17.31 1.37
C ASN A 200 -5.10 17.88 1.28
N THR A 201 -4.91 19.09 1.78
CA THR A 201 -3.63 19.79 1.76
C THR A 201 -3.29 20.38 3.12
N PRO A 202 -2.01 20.56 3.46
CA PRO A 202 -1.61 21.20 4.72
C PRO A 202 -2.08 22.66 4.81
N GLN A 203 -2.21 23.36 3.69
CA GLN A 203 -2.64 24.75 3.63
C GLN A 203 -4.07 24.95 4.16
N GLU A 204 -4.95 23.95 4.05
CA GLU A 204 -6.30 23.99 4.64
C GLU A 204 -6.28 24.13 6.18
N ARG A 205 -5.11 23.88 6.80
CA ARG A 205 -4.86 24.08 8.23
C ARG A 205 -3.87 25.20 8.53
N GLY A 206 -3.52 26.01 7.54
CA GLY A 206 -2.49 27.05 7.68
C GLY A 206 -1.07 26.49 7.90
N LEU A 207 -0.80 25.28 7.44
CA LEU A 207 0.49 24.61 7.54
C LEU A 207 1.16 24.53 6.18
N ASN A 208 2.49 24.46 6.17
CA ASN A 208 3.25 24.25 4.95
C ASN A 208 3.51 22.75 4.71
N PRO A 209 3.65 22.32 3.44
CA PRO A 209 4.10 20.97 3.11
C PRO A 209 5.41 20.64 3.80
N ASP A 210 5.62 19.35 4.13
CA ASP A 210 6.78 18.87 4.90
C ASP A 210 6.99 19.55 6.26
N ASN A 211 5.98 20.32 6.74
CA ASN A 211 6.02 21.10 7.98
C ASN A 211 7.23 22.05 8.05
N VAL A 212 7.55 22.71 6.92
CA VAL A 212 8.64 23.70 6.82
C VAL A 212 8.18 25.09 7.24
N SER A 213 9.13 25.98 7.56
CA SER A 213 8.84 27.39 7.84
C SER A 213 8.36 28.14 6.60
N ASP A 214 7.67 29.27 6.80
CA ASP A 214 7.15 30.09 5.70
C ASP A 214 8.27 30.62 4.78
N GLU A 215 9.45 30.89 5.33
CA GLU A 215 10.60 31.34 4.57
C GLU A 215 11.09 30.24 3.61
N VAL A 216 11.23 29.00 4.11
CA VAL A 216 11.63 27.84 3.29
C VAL A 216 10.53 27.51 2.27
N TYR A 217 9.25 27.63 2.66
CA TYR A 217 8.14 27.39 1.74
C TYR A 217 8.17 28.35 0.55
N ARG A 218 8.37 29.65 0.79
CA ARG A 218 8.44 30.67 -0.27
C ARG A 218 9.65 30.49 -1.18
N THR A 219 10.79 30.09 -0.65
CA THR A 219 12.03 29.96 -1.43
C THR A 219 12.16 28.66 -2.17
N GLU A 220 11.63 27.55 -1.63
CA GLU A 220 11.88 26.22 -2.16
C GLU A 220 10.66 25.47 -2.70
N TYR A 221 9.44 25.89 -2.36
CA TYR A 221 8.20 25.18 -2.72
C TYR A 221 7.27 26.01 -3.59
N PHE A 222 7.40 27.35 -3.55
CA PHE A 222 6.51 28.23 -4.30
C PHE A 222 7.02 28.43 -5.74
N HIS A 223 6.43 27.75 -6.69
CA HIS A 223 6.77 27.81 -8.10
C HIS A 223 5.68 28.48 -8.98
N GLY A 224 4.88 29.40 -8.40
CA GLY A 224 3.82 30.11 -9.12
C GLY A 224 2.50 29.34 -9.23
N HIS A 225 1.57 29.85 -10.04
CA HIS A 225 0.28 29.21 -10.32
C HIS A 225 0.48 28.02 -11.25
N GLU A 226 0.52 26.83 -10.67
CA GLU A 226 0.60 25.59 -11.43
C GLU A 226 -0.80 24.96 -11.60
N ASP A 227 -1.11 24.45 -12.78
CA ASP A 227 -2.36 23.74 -13.07
C ASP A 227 -2.52 22.51 -12.15
N PRO A 228 -3.59 22.43 -11.32
CA PRO A 228 -3.80 21.30 -10.40
C PRO A 228 -3.90 19.95 -11.10
N THR A 229 -4.14 19.94 -12.41
CA THR A 229 -4.22 18.71 -13.21
C THR A 229 -2.89 18.30 -13.82
N GLY A 230 -1.87 19.16 -13.79
CA GLY A 230 -0.61 18.96 -14.52
C GLY A 230 -0.81 18.78 -16.03
N GLY A 231 -1.99 19.12 -16.57
CA GLY A 231 -2.32 18.96 -17.99
C GLY A 231 -2.47 17.50 -18.45
N TRP A 232 -2.59 16.52 -17.53
CA TRP A 232 -2.67 15.10 -17.86
C TRP A 232 -4.11 14.67 -18.18
N THR A 233 -4.31 14.09 -19.37
CA THR A 233 -5.54 13.40 -19.78
C THR A 233 -5.26 11.91 -19.94
N THR A 234 -6.31 11.06 -19.78
CA THR A 234 -6.17 9.60 -19.95
C THR A 234 -5.57 9.25 -21.32
N GLY A 235 -6.04 9.89 -22.38
CA GLY A 235 -5.53 9.64 -23.74
C GLY A 235 -4.06 10.03 -23.93
N ARG A 236 -3.61 11.12 -23.30
CA ARG A 236 -2.22 11.54 -23.29
C ARG A 236 -1.35 10.56 -22.51
N LEU A 237 -1.81 10.13 -21.34
CA LEU A 237 -1.10 9.14 -20.50
C LEU A 237 -0.92 7.80 -21.20
N LEU A 238 -1.98 7.28 -21.85
CA LEU A 238 -1.90 5.99 -22.58
C LEU A 238 -0.95 6.04 -23.80
N ARG A 239 -0.71 7.22 -24.37
CA ARG A 239 0.25 7.45 -25.46
C ARG A 239 1.66 7.74 -24.98
N CYS A 240 1.83 8.05 -23.71
CA CYS A 240 3.12 8.39 -23.12
C CYS A 240 3.88 7.10 -22.76
N LYS A 241 5.08 6.93 -23.31
CA LYS A 241 5.93 5.74 -23.03
C LYS A 241 6.32 5.63 -21.55
N GLU A 242 6.46 6.76 -20.89
CA GLU A 242 6.80 6.84 -19.46
C GLU A 242 5.72 6.18 -18.60
N THR A 243 4.44 6.29 -18.98
CA THR A 243 3.34 5.62 -18.29
C THR A 243 3.52 4.10 -18.28
N TRP A 244 3.82 3.52 -19.44
CA TRP A 244 4.04 2.09 -19.57
C TRP A 244 5.32 1.64 -18.86
N LEU A 245 6.40 2.40 -18.95
CA LEU A 245 7.65 2.09 -18.25
C LEU A 245 7.45 2.10 -16.72
N VAL A 246 6.77 3.11 -16.18
CA VAL A 246 6.48 3.20 -14.76
C VAL A 246 5.60 2.02 -14.32
N ALA A 247 4.49 1.77 -15.03
CA ALA A 247 3.54 0.72 -14.68
C ALA A 247 4.18 -0.69 -14.75
N VAL A 248 4.89 -0.99 -15.83
CA VAL A 248 5.57 -2.30 -16.00
C VAL A 248 6.66 -2.47 -14.95
N THR A 249 7.51 -1.46 -14.71
CA THR A 249 8.61 -1.58 -13.75
C THR A 249 8.08 -1.79 -12.32
N THR A 250 7.08 -1.02 -11.91
CA THR A 250 6.47 -1.19 -10.57
C THR A 250 5.67 -2.48 -10.48
N GLY A 251 5.00 -2.89 -11.56
CA GLY A 251 4.29 -4.17 -11.66
C GLY A 251 5.24 -5.37 -11.51
N MET A 252 6.41 -5.34 -12.12
CA MET A 252 7.42 -6.40 -11.96
C MET A 252 7.85 -6.56 -10.50
N PHE A 253 8.05 -5.46 -9.77
CA PHE A 253 8.33 -5.55 -8.32
C PHE A 253 7.18 -6.20 -7.54
N GLN A 254 5.94 -5.88 -7.90
CA GLN A 254 4.76 -6.46 -7.24
C GLN A 254 4.61 -7.96 -7.58
N ILE A 255 4.76 -8.34 -8.85
CA ILE A 255 4.72 -9.75 -9.27
C ILE A 255 5.79 -10.58 -8.54
N CYS A 256 7.03 -10.08 -8.50
CA CYS A 256 8.10 -10.76 -7.75
C CYS A 256 7.72 -10.92 -6.27
N SER A 257 7.25 -9.84 -5.63
CA SER A 257 6.91 -9.88 -4.20
C SER A 257 5.76 -10.84 -3.90
N LEU A 258 4.67 -10.76 -4.64
CA LEU A 258 3.50 -11.64 -4.45
C LEU A 258 3.81 -13.09 -4.82
N GLY A 259 4.54 -13.31 -5.92
CA GLY A 259 4.95 -14.64 -6.36
C GLY A 259 5.81 -15.35 -5.31
N VAL A 260 6.82 -14.66 -4.76
CA VAL A 260 7.68 -15.21 -3.73
C VAL A 260 6.92 -15.52 -2.44
N VAL A 261 6.08 -14.60 -1.98
CA VAL A 261 5.28 -14.81 -0.75
C VAL A 261 4.34 -16.02 -0.91
N SER A 262 3.71 -16.16 -2.08
CA SER A 262 2.76 -17.26 -2.34
C SER A 262 3.44 -18.64 -2.35
N GLN A 263 4.70 -18.73 -2.73
CA GLN A 263 5.45 -19.99 -2.82
C GLN A 263 6.35 -20.25 -1.62
N MET A 264 6.56 -19.27 -0.74
CA MET A 264 7.57 -19.34 0.33
C MET A 264 7.34 -20.50 1.30
N VAL A 265 6.09 -20.76 1.69
CA VAL A 265 5.77 -21.88 2.59
C VAL A 265 6.08 -23.23 1.93
N LEU A 266 5.67 -23.40 0.67
CA LEU A 266 5.94 -24.63 -0.09
C LEU A 266 7.44 -24.84 -0.27
N ARG A 267 8.16 -23.79 -0.68
CA ARG A 267 9.61 -23.84 -0.86
C ARG A 267 10.35 -24.21 0.42
N ASN A 268 9.98 -23.63 1.55
CA ASN A 268 10.59 -23.97 2.84
C ASN A 268 10.27 -25.42 3.24
N MET A 269 9.09 -25.94 2.94
CA MET A 269 8.77 -27.36 3.17
C MET A 269 9.61 -28.29 2.28
N GLU A 270 9.87 -27.93 1.01
CA GLU A 270 10.78 -28.67 0.13
C GLU A 270 12.21 -28.69 0.66
N LEU A 271 12.66 -27.65 1.36
CA LEU A 271 13.96 -27.59 2.03
C LEU A 271 14.02 -28.36 3.35
N GLY A 272 12.94 -29.08 3.71
CA GLY A 272 12.90 -29.95 4.89
C GLY A 272 12.35 -29.30 6.16
N PHE A 273 11.87 -28.04 6.10
CA PHE A 273 11.20 -27.42 7.25
C PHE A 273 9.79 -28.02 7.46
N SER A 274 9.38 -28.18 8.71
CA SER A 274 8.00 -28.53 8.99
C SER A 274 7.03 -27.41 8.53
N ARG A 275 5.76 -27.76 8.30
CA ARG A 275 4.74 -26.77 7.91
C ARG A 275 4.62 -25.62 8.91
N GLU A 276 4.75 -25.93 10.20
CA GLU A 276 4.71 -24.92 11.27
C GLU A 276 5.91 -23.97 11.19
N GLN A 277 7.12 -24.54 11.02
CA GLN A 277 8.34 -23.75 10.83
C GLN A 277 8.26 -22.87 9.57
N ALA A 278 7.80 -23.42 8.44
CA ALA A 278 7.65 -22.69 7.19
C ALA A 278 6.65 -21.51 7.32
N THR A 279 5.55 -21.72 8.05
CA THR A 279 4.57 -20.67 8.34
C THR A 279 5.14 -19.62 9.31
N PHE A 280 5.91 -20.03 10.30
CA PHE A 280 6.60 -19.11 11.20
C PHE A 280 7.63 -18.25 10.47
N ILE A 281 8.40 -18.83 9.54
CA ILE A 281 9.33 -18.09 8.66
C ILE A 281 8.59 -17.02 7.86
N LEU A 282 7.42 -17.33 7.29
CA LEU A 282 6.62 -16.34 6.57
C LEU A 282 6.20 -15.17 7.47
N SER A 283 5.83 -15.44 8.72
CA SER A 283 5.51 -14.39 9.70
C SER A 283 6.73 -13.54 10.05
N LEU A 284 7.91 -14.17 10.16
CA LEU A 284 9.18 -13.47 10.38
C LEU A 284 9.54 -12.57 9.20
N VAL A 285 9.34 -13.05 7.97
CA VAL A 285 9.52 -12.24 6.74
C VAL A 285 8.62 -10.99 6.76
N ALA A 286 7.36 -11.11 7.21
CA ALA A 286 6.47 -9.97 7.34
C ALA A 286 6.96 -8.95 8.40
N LEU A 287 7.51 -9.43 9.52
CA LEU A 287 8.15 -8.57 10.54
C LEU A 287 9.38 -7.83 9.98
N ILE A 288 10.25 -8.54 9.27
CA ILE A 288 11.40 -7.94 8.58
C ILE A 288 10.92 -6.91 7.56
N GLY A 289 9.81 -7.19 6.86
CA GLY A 289 9.17 -6.30 5.90
C GLY A 289 8.71 -4.97 6.49
N LEU A 290 8.35 -4.92 7.79
CA LEU A 290 8.07 -3.64 8.47
C LEU A 290 9.31 -2.72 8.45
N VAL A 291 10.46 -3.29 8.83
CA VAL A 291 11.74 -2.55 8.80
C VAL A 291 12.13 -2.23 7.35
N GLY A 292 11.92 -3.18 6.44
CA GLY A 292 12.17 -3.04 5.01
C GLY A 292 11.40 -1.87 4.39
N SER A 293 10.11 -1.72 4.69
CA SER A 293 9.30 -0.59 4.19
C SER A 293 9.90 0.76 4.56
N PHE A 294 10.31 0.92 5.81
CA PHE A 294 10.98 2.14 6.27
C PHE A 294 12.33 2.34 5.59
N PHE A 295 13.16 1.29 5.53
CA PHE A 295 14.50 1.36 4.95
C PHE A 295 14.47 1.72 3.46
N VAL A 296 13.55 1.12 2.69
CA VAL A 296 13.35 1.46 1.27
C VAL A 296 12.92 2.92 1.12
N GLY A 297 11.98 3.38 1.95
CA GLY A 297 11.54 4.77 1.92
C GLY A 297 12.67 5.76 2.25
N TYR A 298 13.50 5.45 3.24
CA TYR A 298 14.67 6.24 3.59
C TYR A 298 15.72 6.27 2.45
N MET A 299 15.97 5.13 1.83
CA MET A 299 16.88 5.05 0.68
C MET A 299 16.35 5.84 -0.52
N ASP A 300 15.04 5.77 -0.78
CA ASP A 300 14.38 6.52 -1.85
C ASP A 300 14.55 8.05 -1.66
N GLU A 301 14.41 8.53 -0.44
CA GLU A 301 14.62 9.95 -0.12
C GLU A 301 16.10 10.38 -0.27
N ARG A 302 17.04 9.53 0.15
CA ARG A 302 18.48 9.86 0.15
C ARG A 302 19.14 9.74 -1.21
N LEU A 303 18.86 8.66 -1.94
CA LEU A 303 19.50 8.34 -3.21
C LEU A 303 18.67 8.76 -4.43
N GLY A 304 17.38 9.04 -4.23
CA GLY A 304 16.39 9.24 -5.25
C GLY A 304 15.83 7.93 -5.80
N THR A 305 14.60 7.98 -6.32
CA THR A 305 13.81 6.80 -6.69
C THR A 305 14.51 5.88 -7.69
N LYS A 306 15.17 6.44 -8.72
CA LYS A 306 15.86 5.64 -9.75
C LYS A 306 16.98 4.77 -9.16
N LYS A 307 17.84 5.35 -8.33
CA LYS A 307 18.97 4.62 -7.73
C LYS A 307 18.49 3.60 -6.70
N SER A 308 17.48 3.96 -5.91
CA SER A 308 16.87 3.05 -4.93
C SER A 308 16.25 1.85 -5.60
N MET A 309 15.49 2.04 -6.68
CA MET A 309 14.90 0.94 -7.44
C MET A 309 15.97 0.01 -8.05
N LEU A 310 17.04 0.57 -8.61
CA LEU A 310 18.14 -0.23 -9.15
C LEU A 310 18.82 -1.05 -8.05
N PHE A 311 19.12 -0.43 -6.90
CA PHE A 311 19.69 -1.12 -5.75
C PHE A 311 18.81 -2.27 -5.28
N PHE A 312 17.52 -2.02 -5.07
CA PHE A 312 16.59 -3.06 -4.60
C PHE A 312 16.29 -4.10 -5.66
N GLY A 313 16.33 -3.76 -6.94
CA GLY A 313 16.21 -4.73 -8.03
C GLY A 313 17.38 -5.74 -8.01
N ILE A 314 18.61 -5.26 -7.88
CA ILE A 314 19.80 -6.12 -7.75
C ILE A 314 19.75 -6.93 -6.46
N TRP A 315 19.42 -6.28 -5.33
CA TRP A 315 19.28 -6.92 -4.02
C TRP A 315 18.25 -8.06 -4.08
N TYR A 316 17.10 -7.82 -4.72
CA TYR A 316 16.05 -8.82 -4.83
C TYR A 316 16.45 -9.99 -5.74
N ALA A 317 17.11 -9.69 -6.87
CA ALA A 317 17.64 -10.75 -7.76
C ALA A 317 18.66 -11.63 -7.03
N LEU A 318 19.60 -11.04 -6.27
CA LEU A 318 20.56 -11.77 -5.46
C LEU A 318 19.88 -12.62 -4.38
N SER A 319 18.82 -12.08 -3.77
CA SER A 319 18.07 -12.82 -2.74
C SER A 319 17.37 -14.06 -3.33
N LEU A 320 16.81 -13.95 -4.55
CA LEU A 320 16.18 -15.08 -5.23
C LEU A 320 17.20 -16.13 -5.65
N LEU A 321 18.36 -15.71 -6.16
CA LEU A 321 19.45 -16.62 -6.50
C LEU A 321 19.94 -17.38 -5.26
N ALA A 322 20.11 -16.69 -4.13
CA ALA A 322 20.49 -17.32 -2.87
C ALA A 322 19.41 -18.29 -2.35
N ASN A 323 18.13 -17.95 -2.51
CA ASN A 323 17.01 -18.84 -2.12
C ASN A 323 16.90 -20.09 -3.01
N ALA A 324 17.32 -20.00 -4.26
CA ALA A 324 17.31 -21.13 -5.18
C ALA A 324 18.36 -22.21 -4.83
N THR A 325 19.32 -21.90 -3.95
CA THR A 325 20.35 -22.85 -3.51
C THR A 325 19.79 -23.83 -2.46
N GLU A 326 20.49 -24.95 -2.27
CA GLU A 326 20.21 -25.89 -1.18
C GLU A 326 21.04 -25.60 0.08
N ASN A 327 21.86 -24.55 0.04
CA ASN A 327 22.71 -24.18 1.17
C ASN A 327 21.89 -23.45 2.24
N THR A 328 21.76 -24.08 3.41
CA THR A 328 20.93 -23.59 4.52
C THR A 328 21.28 -22.15 4.94
N VAL A 329 22.57 -21.78 4.96
CA VAL A 329 23.00 -20.43 5.34
C VAL A 329 22.53 -19.41 4.30
N LEU A 330 22.70 -19.71 3.01
CA LEU A 330 22.24 -18.83 1.93
C LEU A 330 20.72 -18.70 1.92
N VAL A 331 19.99 -19.77 2.25
CA VAL A 331 18.52 -19.72 2.38
C VAL A 331 18.11 -18.78 3.51
N TYR A 332 18.70 -18.84 4.70
CA TYR A 332 18.37 -17.91 5.79
C TYR A 332 18.72 -16.45 5.44
N VAL A 333 19.86 -16.22 4.81
CA VAL A 333 20.25 -14.88 4.33
C VAL A 333 19.23 -14.39 3.29
N SER A 334 18.81 -15.25 2.36
CA SER A 334 17.80 -14.92 1.36
C SER A 334 16.45 -14.55 1.97
N ILE A 335 16.00 -15.27 3.00
CA ILE A 335 14.74 -15.00 3.72
C ILE A 335 14.77 -13.59 4.32
N PHE A 336 15.89 -13.19 4.95
CA PHE A 336 16.06 -11.84 5.45
C PHE A 336 16.03 -10.79 4.31
N MET A 337 16.78 -11.04 3.24
CA MET A 337 16.84 -10.13 2.09
C MET A 337 15.49 -9.97 1.38
N ILE A 338 14.75 -11.06 1.22
CA ILE A 338 13.39 -11.08 0.66
C ILE A 338 12.44 -10.27 1.55
N GLY A 339 12.48 -10.47 2.87
CA GLY A 339 11.67 -9.71 3.82
C GLY A 339 11.87 -8.21 3.67
N MET A 340 13.12 -7.76 3.65
CA MET A 340 13.46 -6.35 3.43
C MET A 340 12.90 -5.81 2.11
N SER A 341 12.92 -6.60 1.03
CA SER A 341 12.46 -6.18 -0.30
C SER A 341 10.94 -6.11 -0.42
N ILE A 342 10.24 -7.11 0.11
CA ILE A 342 8.76 -7.17 0.07
C ILE A 342 8.15 -5.95 0.72
N GLY A 343 8.69 -5.54 1.89
CA GLY A 343 8.23 -4.36 2.59
C GLY A 343 8.28 -3.07 1.76
N GLY A 344 9.26 -2.97 0.86
CA GLY A 344 9.50 -1.76 0.08
C GLY A 344 8.84 -1.72 -1.30
N SER A 345 8.39 -2.84 -1.83
CA SER A 345 7.88 -2.90 -3.22
C SER A 345 6.70 -1.94 -3.47
N ALA A 346 5.81 -1.78 -2.51
CA ALA A 346 4.66 -0.88 -2.60
C ALA A 346 5.05 0.61 -2.61
N ASN A 347 6.20 0.98 -2.00
CA ASN A 347 6.67 2.36 -1.95
C ASN A 347 6.95 2.91 -3.34
N PHE A 348 7.52 2.08 -4.21
CA PHE A 348 7.96 2.50 -5.55
C PHE A 348 6.82 2.89 -6.46
N THR A 349 5.61 2.35 -6.30
CA THR A 349 4.44 2.74 -7.09
C THR A 349 4.17 4.24 -6.98
N THR A 350 4.10 4.77 -5.77
CA THR A 350 3.84 6.20 -5.54
C THR A 350 5.08 7.05 -5.83
N SER A 351 6.25 6.61 -5.38
CA SER A 351 7.50 7.38 -5.52
C SER A 351 7.92 7.53 -6.97
N LEU A 352 7.87 6.45 -7.78
CA LEU A 352 8.24 6.51 -9.19
C LEU A 352 7.24 7.34 -9.99
N THR A 353 5.94 7.11 -9.79
CA THR A 353 4.88 7.89 -10.44
C THR A 353 5.06 9.39 -10.17
N THR A 354 5.27 9.76 -8.92
CA THR A 354 5.46 11.16 -8.53
C THR A 354 6.78 11.75 -9.06
N SER A 355 7.83 10.93 -9.15
CA SER A 355 9.15 11.37 -9.64
C SER A 355 9.15 11.65 -11.16
N VAL A 356 8.33 10.91 -11.93
CA VAL A 356 8.25 11.03 -13.39
C VAL A 356 7.22 12.09 -13.81
N PHE A 357 6.05 12.10 -13.17
CA PHE A 357 4.91 12.92 -13.60
C PHE A 357 4.65 14.16 -12.71
N GLY A 358 5.43 14.31 -11.64
CA GLY A 358 5.21 15.35 -10.65
C GLY A 358 4.08 15.01 -9.68
N ARG A 359 3.86 15.89 -8.68
CA ARG A 359 2.80 15.72 -7.67
C ARG A 359 1.43 16.14 -8.17
N GLN A 360 1.42 17.09 -9.12
CA GLN A 360 0.18 17.62 -9.67
C GLN A 360 -0.44 16.58 -10.61
N GLY A 361 -1.74 16.41 -10.48
CA GLY A 361 -2.45 15.38 -11.23
C GLY A 361 -2.10 13.94 -10.84
N PHE A 362 -1.44 13.70 -9.70
CA PHE A 362 -1.05 12.37 -9.22
C PHE A 362 -2.21 11.36 -9.27
N SER A 363 -3.38 11.73 -8.73
CA SER A 363 -4.58 10.87 -8.75
C SER A 363 -4.95 10.45 -10.17
N LYS A 364 -4.84 11.37 -11.14
CA LYS A 364 -5.13 11.09 -12.54
C LYS A 364 -4.11 10.16 -13.17
N VAL A 365 -2.83 10.41 -12.93
CA VAL A 365 -1.74 9.56 -13.43
C VAL A 365 -1.83 8.18 -12.82
N ASN A 366 -1.98 8.10 -11.50
CA ASN A 366 -2.01 6.83 -10.78
C ASN A 366 -3.25 6.00 -11.11
N SER A 367 -4.40 6.62 -11.42
CA SER A 367 -5.60 5.92 -11.89
C SER A 367 -5.42 5.24 -13.26
N VAL A 368 -4.38 5.59 -14.02
CA VAL A 368 -4.00 4.91 -15.27
C VAL A 368 -2.84 3.95 -15.07
N VAL A 369 -1.82 4.36 -14.32
CA VAL A 369 -0.62 3.55 -14.06
C VAL A 369 -0.95 2.30 -13.25
N PHE A 370 -1.73 2.44 -12.18
CA PHE A 370 -2.00 1.34 -11.26
C PHE A 370 -2.79 0.18 -11.90
N PRO A 371 -3.84 0.39 -12.72
CA PRO A 371 -4.51 -0.68 -13.44
C PRO A 371 -3.61 -1.46 -14.41
N ILE A 372 -2.61 -0.81 -14.98
CA ILE A 372 -1.63 -1.46 -15.88
C ILE A 372 -0.61 -2.25 -15.04
N GLN A 373 -0.28 -1.75 -13.86
CA GLN A 373 0.63 -2.40 -12.92
C GLN A 373 0.04 -3.69 -12.33
N GLY A 374 -1.25 -3.68 -11.93
CA GLY A 374 -1.97 -4.78 -11.29
C GLY A 374 -2.47 -5.83 -12.26
#